data_fa0cf48d364a625cf31f14041b7beae7
#
_entry.id   fa0cf48d364a625cf31f14041b7beae7
#
_cell.length_a   1.000
_cell.length_b   1.000
_cell.length_c   1.000
_cell.angle_alpha   90.00
_cell.angle_beta   90.00
_cell.angle_gamma   90.00
#
_symmetry.space_group_name_H-M   'P 1'
#
loop_
_entity.id
_entity.type
_entity.pdbx_description
1 polymer ?
#
loop_
_entity_poly.entity_id
_entity_poly.type
_entity_poly.pdbx_seq_one_letter_code
_entity_poly.pdbx_strand_id
1 'polypeptide(L)'
;MEIFWVVLFVDVIFIGVAYLVNKDNAKYLMAGYNTMSKEERKKVDLENLLIFWKKFFVILAFTSTLIFIISYLIFSEVMTTVIWTVCLIIPWPIFIYRLQKFVN
;
A
#
# COMPACT_ATOMS: atom_id res chain seq x y z
N MET A 1 -7.60 -17.33 -17.16
CA MET A 1 -7.88 -15.95 -16.85
C MET A 1 -6.63 -15.23 -16.41
N GLU A 2 -6.13 -14.43 -17.31
CA GLU A 2 -4.87 -13.74 -17.12
C GLU A 2 -4.92 -12.71 -15.99
N ILE A 3 -6.10 -12.08 -15.79
CA ILE A 3 -6.25 -11.04 -14.76
C ILE A 3 -6.07 -11.60 -13.35
N PHE A 4 -6.42 -12.86 -13.09
CA PHE A 4 -6.18 -13.46 -11.78
C PHE A 4 -4.70 -13.50 -11.43
N TRP A 5 -3.85 -13.80 -12.40
CA TRP A 5 -2.41 -13.82 -12.19
C TRP A 5 -1.88 -12.42 -11.87
N VAL A 6 -2.43 -11.40 -12.54
CA VAL A 6 -2.06 -10.01 -12.28
C VAL A 6 -2.45 -9.62 -10.85
N VAL A 7 -3.66 -9.96 -10.41
CA VAL A 7 -4.14 -9.66 -9.07
C VAL A 7 -3.25 -10.35 -8.01
N LEU A 8 -2.94 -11.63 -8.21
CA LEU A 8 -2.04 -12.36 -7.32
C LEU A 8 -0.67 -11.73 -7.26
N PHE A 9 -0.12 -11.34 -8.39
CA PHE A 9 1.19 -10.71 -8.48
C PHE A 9 1.21 -9.40 -7.69
N VAL A 10 0.18 -8.57 -7.86
CA VAL A 10 0.06 -7.29 -7.15
C VAL A 10 -0.07 -7.53 -5.66
N ASP A 11 -0.88 -8.52 -5.24
CA ASP A 11 -1.04 -8.86 -3.83
C ASP A 11 0.29 -9.30 -3.21
N VAL A 12 1.07 -10.11 -3.92
CA VAL A 12 2.38 -10.56 -3.45
C VAL A 12 3.31 -9.36 -3.27
N ILE A 13 3.29 -8.41 -4.21
CA ILE A 13 4.08 -7.18 -4.11
C ILE A 13 3.66 -6.37 -2.89
N PHE A 14 2.37 -6.15 -2.69
CA PHE A 14 1.88 -5.35 -1.56
C PHE A 14 2.24 -5.99 -0.22
N ILE A 15 2.04 -7.29 -0.08
CA ILE A 15 2.38 -8.00 1.15
C ILE A 15 3.89 -8.00 1.34
N GLY A 16 4.65 -8.21 0.27
CA GLY A 16 6.11 -8.14 0.31
C GLY A 16 6.61 -6.80 0.79
N VAL A 17 6.05 -5.71 0.25
CA VAL A 17 6.42 -4.35 0.67
C VAL A 17 6.06 -4.13 2.13
N ALA A 18 4.90 -4.64 2.57
CA ALA A 18 4.45 -4.49 3.96
C ALA A 18 5.46 -5.07 4.95
N TYR A 19 6.05 -6.21 4.64
CA TYR A 19 6.98 -6.89 5.53
C TYR A 19 8.44 -6.56 5.25
N LEU A 20 8.76 -6.04 4.07
CA LEU A 20 10.13 -5.73 3.69
C LEU A 20 10.65 -4.49 4.40
N VAL A 21 9.80 -3.48 4.61
CA VAL A 21 10.19 -2.22 5.22
C VAL A 21 10.25 -2.39 6.73
N ASN A 22 11.39 -2.04 7.33
CA ASN A 22 11.60 -2.08 8.78
C ASN A 22 12.46 -0.87 9.20
N LYS A 23 12.82 -0.80 10.48
CA LYS A 23 13.61 0.32 11.00
C LYS A 23 14.98 0.44 10.35
N ASP A 24 15.57 -0.70 9.99
CA ASP A 24 16.93 -0.72 9.45
C ASP A 24 16.99 -0.24 8.01
N ASN A 25 15.96 -0.52 7.21
CA ASN A 25 15.97 -0.20 5.79
C ASN A 25 14.99 0.89 5.38
N ALA A 26 14.22 1.45 6.31
CA ALA A 26 13.24 2.50 6.00
C ALA A 26 13.88 3.70 5.30
N LYS A 27 15.07 4.08 5.71
CA LYS A 27 15.80 5.21 5.13
C LYS A 27 16.16 4.98 3.66
N TYR A 28 16.23 3.73 3.22
CA TYR A 28 16.54 3.40 1.83
C TYR A 28 15.30 3.20 0.97
N LEU A 29 14.22 2.70 1.58
CA LEU A 29 13.03 2.30 0.85
C LEU A 29 11.93 3.36 0.84
N MET A 30 11.89 4.21 1.86
CA MET A 30 10.91 5.29 1.94
C MET A 30 11.55 6.59 1.45
N ALA A 31 11.23 6.98 0.21
CA ALA A 31 11.88 8.11 -0.44
C ALA A 31 11.83 9.40 0.37
N GLY A 32 10.67 9.72 0.96
CA GLY A 32 10.53 10.92 1.77
C GLY A 32 11.42 10.89 3.01
N TYR A 33 11.54 9.73 3.65
CA TYR A 33 12.38 9.56 4.82
C TYR A 33 13.86 9.63 4.44
N ASN A 34 14.21 9.06 3.29
CA ASN A 34 15.59 9.04 2.82
C ASN A 34 16.15 10.43 2.54
N THR A 35 15.29 11.37 2.12
CA THR A 35 15.71 12.75 1.81
C THR A 35 15.75 13.67 3.02
N MET A 36 15.29 13.19 4.18
CA MET A 36 15.27 13.99 5.40
C MET A 36 16.66 14.11 6.02
N SER A 37 16.92 15.28 6.65
CA SER A 37 18.10 15.47 7.47
C SER A 37 18.00 14.62 8.75
N LYS A 38 19.09 14.48 9.49
CA LYS A 38 19.09 13.75 10.75
C LYS A 38 18.11 14.35 11.75
N GLU A 39 18.01 15.68 11.78
CA GLU A 39 17.09 16.37 12.69
C GLU A 39 15.63 16.10 12.31
N GLU A 40 15.32 16.13 11.03
CA GLU A 40 13.98 15.82 10.55
C GLU A 40 13.60 14.37 10.84
N ARG A 41 14.54 13.43 10.69
CA ARG A 41 14.31 12.02 10.97
C ARG A 41 13.99 11.76 12.43
N LYS A 42 14.56 12.55 13.35
CA LYS A 42 14.27 12.43 14.77
C LYS A 42 12.83 12.79 15.11
N LYS A 43 12.20 13.65 14.30
CA LYS A 43 10.82 14.06 14.50
C LYS A 43 9.82 13.04 13.97
N VAL A 44 10.28 12.08 13.17
CA VAL A 44 9.42 11.05 12.60
C VAL A 44 9.16 9.96 13.64
N ASP A 45 7.89 9.65 13.86
CA ASP A 45 7.49 8.52 14.70
C ASP A 45 7.59 7.25 13.87
N LEU A 46 8.81 6.78 13.68
CA LEU A 46 9.12 5.69 12.77
C LEU A 46 8.41 4.39 13.17
N GLU A 47 8.33 4.12 14.46
CA GLU A 47 7.71 2.88 14.94
C GLU A 47 6.24 2.80 14.56
N ASN A 48 5.47 3.86 14.84
CA ASN A 48 4.06 3.92 14.47
C ASN A 48 3.87 4.06 12.96
N LEU A 49 4.78 4.75 12.30
CA LEU A 49 4.77 4.87 10.84
C LEU A 49 4.89 3.50 10.18
N LEU A 50 5.79 2.65 10.66
CA LEU A 50 5.98 1.31 10.10
C LEU A 50 4.78 0.40 10.38
N ILE A 51 4.15 0.54 11.54
CA ILE A 51 2.92 -0.20 11.85
C ILE A 51 1.80 0.22 10.90
N PHE A 52 1.63 1.52 10.67
CA PHE A 52 0.64 2.05 9.75
C PHE A 52 0.93 1.59 8.31
N TRP A 53 2.18 1.63 7.88
CA TRP A 53 2.62 1.19 6.56
C TRP A 53 2.24 -0.27 6.32
N LYS A 54 2.59 -1.13 7.26
CA LYS A 54 2.29 -2.56 7.14
C LYS A 54 0.78 -2.80 7.07
N LYS A 55 0.02 -2.18 7.98
CA LYS A 55 -1.44 -2.33 7.98
C LYS A 55 -2.05 -1.85 6.68
N PHE A 56 -1.60 -0.72 6.16
CA PHE A 56 -2.14 -0.18 4.92
C PHE A 56 -1.98 -1.17 3.77
N PHE A 57 -0.77 -1.68 3.56
CA PHE A 57 -0.53 -2.57 2.43
C PHE A 57 -1.25 -3.92 2.58
N VAL A 58 -1.30 -4.47 3.77
CA VAL A 58 -2.00 -5.73 4.01
C VAL A 58 -3.50 -5.56 3.81
N ILE A 59 -4.08 -4.51 4.37
CA ILE A 59 -5.51 -4.23 4.21
C ILE A 59 -5.84 -3.95 2.74
N LEU A 60 -5.00 -3.18 2.06
CA LEU A 60 -5.19 -2.88 0.66
C LEU A 60 -5.20 -4.15 -0.19
N ALA A 61 -4.26 -5.07 0.06
CA ALA A 61 -4.18 -6.33 -0.66
C ALA A 61 -5.46 -7.16 -0.46
N PHE A 62 -5.89 -7.34 0.78
CA PHE A 62 -7.09 -8.12 1.07
C PHE A 62 -8.36 -7.46 0.52
N THR A 63 -8.51 -6.15 0.73
CA THR A 63 -9.70 -5.43 0.30
C THR A 63 -9.82 -5.41 -1.22
N SER A 64 -8.74 -5.13 -1.92
CA SER A 64 -8.76 -5.08 -3.38
C SER A 64 -9.07 -6.44 -3.98
N THR A 65 -8.51 -7.51 -3.42
CA THR A 65 -8.77 -8.88 -3.88
C THR A 65 -10.23 -9.26 -3.64
N LEU A 66 -10.76 -8.92 -2.47
CA LEU A 66 -12.17 -9.20 -2.16
C LEU A 66 -13.10 -8.46 -3.11
N ILE A 67 -12.84 -7.19 -3.38
CA ILE A 67 -13.62 -6.41 -4.34
C ILE A 67 -13.51 -7.01 -5.73
N PHE A 68 -12.33 -7.47 -6.13
CA PHE A 68 -12.12 -8.12 -7.41
C PHE A 68 -12.99 -9.36 -7.53
N ILE A 69 -12.99 -10.23 -6.52
CA ILE A 69 -13.76 -11.47 -6.54
C ILE A 69 -15.25 -11.18 -6.64
N ILE A 70 -15.76 -10.26 -5.83
CA ILE A 70 -17.18 -9.90 -5.82
C ILE A 70 -17.58 -9.31 -7.18
N SER A 71 -16.78 -8.40 -7.71
CA SER A 71 -17.06 -7.77 -8.99
C SER A 71 -17.03 -8.76 -10.14
N TYR A 72 -16.11 -9.72 -10.08
CA TYR A 72 -16.01 -10.76 -11.10
C TYR A 72 -17.28 -11.61 -11.18
N LEU A 73 -17.90 -11.87 -10.02
CA LEU A 73 -19.12 -12.67 -9.96
C LEU A 73 -20.35 -11.92 -10.46
N ILE A 74 -20.33 -10.58 -10.46
CA ILE A 74 -21.48 -9.75 -10.76
C ILE A 74 -21.35 -9.09 -12.14
N PHE A 75 -20.15 -8.65 -12.50
CA PHE A 75 -19.89 -7.83 -13.68
C PHE A 75 -19.04 -8.59 -14.71
N SER A 76 -18.86 -7.97 -15.89
CA SER A 76 -17.98 -8.49 -16.93
C SER A 76 -16.51 -8.39 -16.48
N GLU A 77 -15.63 -9.09 -17.19
CA GLU A 77 -14.20 -9.05 -16.92
C GLU A 77 -13.63 -7.64 -17.07
N VAL A 78 -14.06 -6.91 -18.09
CA VAL A 78 -13.60 -5.53 -18.32
C VAL A 78 -14.01 -4.61 -17.17
N MET A 79 -15.28 -4.68 -16.76
CA MET A 79 -15.78 -3.84 -15.67
C MET A 79 -15.09 -4.21 -14.35
N THR A 80 -14.85 -5.48 -14.10
CA THR A 80 -14.14 -5.95 -12.92
C THR A 80 -12.74 -5.36 -12.86
N THR A 81 -12.03 -5.35 -13.99
CA THR A 81 -10.68 -4.79 -14.06
C THR A 81 -10.70 -3.30 -13.77
N VAL A 82 -11.68 -2.56 -14.31
CA VAL A 82 -11.83 -1.12 -14.08
C VAL A 82 -12.08 -0.84 -12.59
N ILE A 83 -13.02 -1.57 -11.98
CA ILE A 83 -13.35 -1.40 -10.55
C ILE A 83 -12.13 -1.68 -9.68
N TRP A 84 -11.42 -2.76 -9.95
CA TRP A 84 -10.23 -3.14 -9.20
C TRP A 84 -9.15 -2.06 -9.30
N THR A 85 -8.90 -1.56 -10.51
CA THR A 85 -7.89 -0.52 -10.73
C THR A 85 -8.24 0.77 -9.97
N VAL A 86 -9.50 1.19 -10.02
CA VAL A 86 -9.96 2.38 -9.29
C VAL A 86 -9.78 2.19 -7.78
N CYS A 87 -10.09 0.99 -7.27
CA CYS A 87 -9.92 0.67 -5.85
C CYS A 87 -8.46 0.68 -5.41
N LEU A 88 -7.52 0.44 -6.33
CA LEU A 88 -6.10 0.53 -6.01
C LEU A 88 -5.61 1.99 -5.99
N ILE A 89 -6.25 2.86 -6.75
CA ILE A 89 -5.82 4.26 -6.87
C ILE A 89 -6.37 5.13 -5.76
N ILE A 90 -7.65 4.95 -5.41
CA ILE A 90 -8.35 5.83 -4.45
C ILE A 90 -7.67 5.91 -3.08
N PRO A 91 -7.15 4.81 -2.48
CA PRO A 91 -6.56 4.91 -1.15
C PRO A 91 -5.25 5.70 -1.07
N TRP A 92 -4.56 5.90 -2.17
CA TRP A 92 -3.22 6.51 -2.16
C TRP A 92 -3.22 7.95 -1.64
N PRO A 93 -4.12 8.85 -2.08
CA PRO A 93 -4.15 10.20 -1.50
C PRO A 93 -4.40 10.21 -0.01
N ILE A 94 -5.28 9.31 0.48
CA ILE A 94 -5.56 9.17 1.90
C ILE A 94 -4.32 8.68 2.64
N PHE A 95 -3.61 7.71 2.06
CA PHE A 95 -2.38 7.17 2.63
C PHE A 95 -1.32 8.26 2.77
N ILE A 96 -1.09 9.02 1.71
CA ILE A 96 -0.10 10.10 1.72
C ILE A 96 -0.46 11.15 2.77
N TYR A 97 -1.73 11.53 2.86
CA TYR A 97 -2.18 12.51 3.84
C TYR A 97 -1.94 12.03 5.27
N ARG A 98 -2.30 10.79 5.56
CA ARG A 98 -2.11 10.22 6.90
C ARG A 98 -0.64 9.99 7.23
N LEU A 99 0.16 9.68 6.22
CA LEU A 99 1.59 9.48 6.40
C LEU A 99 2.27 10.72 6.95
N GLN A 100 1.82 11.91 6.53
CA GLN A 100 2.40 13.17 6.97
C GLN A 100 2.24 13.41 8.46
N LYS A 101 1.23 12.81 9.09
CA LYS A 101 1.01 12.95 10.53
C LYS A 101 2.13 12.34 11.37
N PHE A 102 2.82 11.36 10.83
CA PHE A 102 3.94 10.72 11.54
C PHE A 102 5.26 11.48 11.37
N VAL A 103 5.29 12.45 10.47
CA VAL A 103 6.49 13.23 10.17
C VAL A 103 6.55 14.51 11.00
N ASN A 104 5.42 15.04 11.42
CA ASN A 104 5.34 16.27 12.22
C ASN A 104 5.46 15.95 13.71
#